data_7936652a55ce6e14a934966800228d7e
#
_entry.id   7936652a55ce6e14a934966800228d7e
#
_cell.length_a   1.000
_cell.length_b   1.000
_cell.length_c   1.000
_cell.angle_alpha   90.00
_cell.angle_beta   90.00
_cell.angle_gamma   90.00
#
_symmetry.space_group_name_H-M   'P 1'
#
loop_
_entity.id
_entity.type
_entity.pdbx_description
1 polymer ?
#
loop_
_entity_poly.entity_id
_entity_poly.type
_entity_poly.pdbx_seq_one_letter_code
_entity_poly.pdbx_strand_id
1 'polypeptide(L)'
;ALDYPYSARLAVEVKDTVKAMFFYNMAVSNDTTATQEVYAEYAKYLYNTKKYADAIVTYNQLITKFDEGALDVYFLGRSYFQTGDYVNADTTYANFIIMQPNSPDGYLQRAKTKGRIDGDEIKGSALPFYLKYIEVAEKDIEKNKKNLIEAYLYCAYWYNSIEQNTDACIYIMKTKAIDPENTFVKELEQVVKCTN
;
A
#
# COMPACT_ATOMS: atom_id res chain seq x y z
N ALA A 1 39.98 0.82 6.86
CA ALA A 1 38.79 1.65 7.02
C ALA A 1 37.62 0.75 7.42
N LEU A 2 36.72 1.23 8.27
CA LEU A 2 35.52 0.47 8.65
C LEU A 2 34.56 0.41 7.44
N ASP A 3 34.13 -0.79 7.07
CA ASP A 3 33.10 -0.98 6.06
C ASP A 3 31.73 -0.82 6.71
N TYR A 4 31.17 0.39 6.60
CA TYR A 4 29.90 0.72 7.25
C TYR A 4 28.72 -0.07 6.71
N PRO A 5 28.53 -0.27 5.38
CA PRO A 5 27.47 -1.13 4.86
C PRO A 5 27.53 -2.56 5.38
N TYR A 6 28.70 -3.18 5.37
CA TYR A 6 28.89 -4.52 5.91
C TYR A 6 28.58 -4.59 7.42
N SER A 7 29.09 -3.60 8.19
CA SER A 7 28.83 -3.52 9.63
C SER A 7 27.35 -3.33 9.95
N ALA A 8 26.62 -2.58 9.11
CA ALA A 8 25.17 -2.40 9.23
C ALA A 8 24.42 -3.73 9.00
N ARG A 9 24.74 -4.44 7.93
CA ARG A 9 24.13 -5.75 7.60
C ARG A 9 24.39 -6.76 8.72
N LEU A 10 25.59 -6.83 9.25
CA LEU A 10 25.94 -7.70 10.38
C LEU A 10 25.12 -7.33 11.64
N ALA A 11 24.98 -6.05 11.94
CA ALA A 11 24.15 -5.60 13.07
C ALA A 11 22.66 -5.96 12.89
N VAL A 12 22.14 -5.95 11.67
CA VAL A 12 20.79 -6.43 11.36
C VAL A 12 20.65 -7.92 11.64
N GLU A 13 21.62 -8.74 11.24
CA GLU A 13 21.62 -10.20 11.47
C GLU A 13 21.56 -10.54 12.95
N VAL A 14 22.33 -9.81 13.77
CA VAL A 14 22.35 -10.02 15.24
C VAL A 14 21.23 -9.25 15.96
N LYS A 15 20.32 -8.61 15.20
CA LYS A 15 19.16 -7.85 15.70
C LYS A 15 19.53 -6.67 16.61
N ASP A 16 20.73 -6.12 16.46
CA ASP A 16 21.18 -4.89 17.15
C ASP A 16 20.71 -3.67 16.36
N THR A 17 19.47 -3.24 16.63
CA THR A 17 18.82 -2.14 15.92
C THR A 17 19.60 -0.82 16.05
N VAL A 18 20.20 -0.57 17.23
CA VAL A 18 20.93 0.68 17.48
C VAL A 18 22.19 0.74 16.62
N LYS A 19 22.97 -0.34 16.61
CA LYS A 19 24.18 -0.40 15.77
C LYS A 19 23.84 -0.44 14.27
N ALA A 20 22.77 -1.16 13.87
CA ALA A 20 22.35 -1.18 12.48
C ALA A 20 22.04 0.23 11.97
N MET A 21 21.22 1.00 12.69
CA MET A 21 20.91 2.39 12.36
C MET A 21 22.16 3.28 12.35
N PHE A 22 23.03 3.15 13.35
CA PHE A 22 24.27 3.91 13.40
C PHE A 22 25.13 3.65 12.16
N PHE A 23 25.39 2.40 11.83
CA PHE A 23 26.23 2.05 10.68
C PHE A 23 25.60 2.40 9.34
N TYR A 24 24.28 2.26 9.17
CA TYR A 24 23.60 2.73 7.96
C TYR A 24 23.70 4.26 7.83
N ASN A 25 23.49 5.02 8.91
CA ASN A 25 23.64 6.46 8.87
C ASN A 25 25.07 6.86 8.46
N MET A 26 26.08 6.20 9.00
CA MET A 26 27.48 6.44 8.62
C MET A 26 27.73 6.08 7.15
N ALA A 27 27.09 4.99 6.66
CA ALA A 27 27.24 4.55 5.27
C ALA A 27 26.66 5.56 4.28
N VAL A 28 25.44 6.09 4.53
CA VAL A 28 24.77 7.05 3.63
C VAL A 28 25.33 8.47 3.76
N SER A 29 26.03 8.78 4.88
CA SER A 29 26.70 10.06 5.07
C SER A 29 28.12 10.10 4.48
N ASN A 30 28.64 8.97 4.01
CA ASN A 30 29.98 8.86 3.44
C ASN A 30 29.89 8.71 1.92
N ASP A 31 30.41 9.69 1.19
CA ASP A 31 30.33 9.74 -0.29
C ASP A 31 30.85 8.48 -0.99
N THR A 32 31.81 7.77 -0.37
CA THR A 32 32.38 6.54 -0.96
C THR A 32 31.51 5.29 -0.79
N THR A 33 30.62 5.30 0.21
CA THR A 33 29.73 4.15 0.55
C THR A 33 28.24 4.44 0.32
N ALA A 34 27.88 5.67 0.02
CA ALA A 34 26.51 6.15 -0.17
C ALA A 34 25.96 5.77 -1.55
N THR A 35 25.86 4.48 -1.85
CA THR A 35 25.32 3.94 -3.10
C THR A 35 23.78 3.84 -3.05
N GLN A 36 23.17 3.74 -4.23
CA GLN A 36 21.72 3.51 -4.35
C GLN A 36 21.25 2.29 -3.54
N GLU A 37 22.00 1.19 -3.62
CA GLU A 37 21.70 -0.04 -2.88
C GLU A 37 21.68 0.18 -1.36
N VAL A 38 22.69 0.88 -0.83
CA VAL A 38 22.80 1.16 0.61
C VAL A 38 21.66 2.05 1.11
N TYR A 39 21.26 3.06 0.32
CA TYR A 39 20.09 3.89 0.64
C TYR A 39 18.81 3.06 0.64
N ALA A 40 18.60 2.20 -0.37
CA ALA A 40 17.42 1.36 -0.48
C ALA A 40 17.34 0.35 0.68
N GLU A 41 18.46 -0.29 1.04
CA GLU A 41 18.53 -1.19 2.19
C GLU A 41 18.19 -0.46 3.49
N TYR A 42 18.78 0.71 3.70
CA TYR A 42 18.54 1.49 4.92
C TYR A 42 17.08 1.95 5.03
N ALA A 43 16.53 2.52 3.96
CA ALA A 43 15.14 2.96 3.93
C ALA A 43 14.16 1.79 4.21
N LYS A 44 14.41 0.63 3.59
CA LYS A 44 13.63 -0.59 3.83
C LYS A 44 13.79 -1.10 5.26
N TYR A 45 14.98 -1.04 5.82
CA TYR A 45 15.23 -1.40 7.22
C TYR A 45 14.45 -0.50 8.18
N LEU A 46 14.47 0.82 7.96
CA LEU A 46 13.71 1.79 8.74
C LEU A 46 12.19 1.52 8.64
N TYR A 47 11.69 1.24 7.43
CA TYR A 47 10.30 0.86 7.23
C TYR A 47 9.93 -0.41 8.02
N ASN A 48 10.75 -1.47 7.94
CA ASN A 48 10.50 -2.74 8.61
C ASN A 48 10.56 -2.63 10.14
N THR A 49 11.37 -1.72 10.65
CA THR A 49 11.47 -1.41 12.09
C THR A 49 10.47 -0.35 12.56
N LYS A 50 9.48 0.00 11.68
CA LYS A 50 8.42 0.99 11.93
C LYS A 50 8.92 2.41 12.20
N LYS A 51 10.12 2.74 11.77
CA LYS A 51 10.69 4.09 11.79
C LYS A 51 10.26 4.85 10.54
N TYR A 52 8.93 5.00 10.37
CA TYR A 52 8.35 5.48 9.11
C TYR A 52 8.77 6.91 8.74
N ALA A 53 8.90 7.81 9.71
CA ALA A 53 9.38 9.17 9.47
C ALA A 53 10.82 9.19 8.93
N ASP A 54 11.71 8.40 9.53
CA ASP A 54 13.09 8.28 9.06
C ASP A 54 13.16 7.57 7.69
N ALA A 55 12.29 6.58 7.46
CA ALA A 55 12.16 5.91 6.17
C ALA A 55 11.75 6.91 5.06
N ILE A 56 10.79 7.81 5.32
CA ILE A 56 10.38 8.87 4.38
C ILE A 56 11.59 9.74 3.99
N VAL A 57 12.36 10.20 4.98
CA VAL A 57 13.54 11.01 4.73
C VAL A 57 14.53 10.26 3.83
N THR A 58 14.83 9.00 4.17
CA THR A 58 15.82 8.19 3.45
C THR A 58 15.34 7.83 2.04
N TYR A 59 14.06 7.49 1.84
CA TYR A 59 13.50 7.25 0.50
C TYR A 59 13.51 8.52 -0.36
N ASN A 60 13.18 9.68 0.19
CA ASN A 60 13.27 10.95 -0.54
C ASN A 60 14.72 11.28 -0.95
N GLN A 61 15.70 11.01 -0.08
CA GLN A 61 17.11 11.16 -0.43
C GLN A 61 17.53 10.19 -1.54
N LEU A 62 17.10 8.94 -1.46
CA LEU A 62 17.34 7.92 -2.48
C LEU A 62 16.83 8.38 -3.84
N ILE A 63 15.54 8.75 -3.91
CA ILE A 63 14.88 9.19 -5.16
C ILE A 63 15.49 10.48 -5.71
N THR A 64 15.95 11.39 -4.84
CA THR A 64 16.59 12.65 -5.28
C THR A 64 18.00 12.44 -5.83
N LYS A 65 18.75 11.48 -5.28
CA LYS A 65 20.15 11.24 -5.66
C LYS A 65 20.32 10.26 -6.83
N PHE A 66 19.37 9.35 -6.97
CA PHE A 66 19.42 8.25 -7.92
C PHE A 66 18.11 8.16 -8.71
N ASP A 67 18.06 7.29 -9.70
CA ASP A 67 16.82 7.05 -10.43
C ASP A 67 15.75 6.39 -9.55
N GLU A 68 14.49 6.78 -9.75
CA GLU A 68 13.36 6.26 -8.99
C GLU A 68 13.13 4.77 -9.28
N GLY A 69 13.28 3.93 -8.27
CA GLY A 69 12.84 2.53 -8.31
C GLY A 69 11.36 2.39 -7.96
N ALA A 70 10.59 1.63 -8.74
CA ALA A 70 9.16 1.44 -8.45
C ALA A 70 8.91 0.91 -7.03
N LEU A 71 9.77 0.02 -6.55
CA LEU A 71 9.66 -0.54 -5.20
C LEU A 71 9.93 0.52 -4.12
N ASP A 72 10.85 1.45 -4.37
CA ASP A 72 11.18 2.52 -3.44
C ASP A 72 10.02 3.51 -3.33
N VAL A 73 9.43 3.89 -4.47
CA VAL A 73 8.22 4.73 -4.54
C VAL A 73 7.06 4.04 -3.80
N TYR A 74 6.88 2.72 -3.98
CA TYR A 74 5.85 1.98 -3.28
C TYR A 74 6.02 2.02 -1.75
N PHE A 75 7.24 1.78 -1.24
CA PHE A 75 7.50 1.81 0.20
C PHE A 75 7.50 3.24 0.77
N LEU A 76 7.87 4.25 -0.01
CA LEU A 76 7.70 5.65 0.35
C LEU A 76 6.20 5.97 0.57
N GLY A 77 5.35 5.60 -0.37
CA GLY A 77 3.90 5.76 -0.23
C GLY A 77 3.35 5.06 1.00
N ARG A 78 3.81 3.83 1.27
CA ARG A 78 3.45 3.11 2.49
C ARG A 78 3.93 3.81 3.76
N SER A 79 5.11 4.41 3.74
CA SER A 79 5.64 5.15 4.89
C SER A 79 4.80 6.39 5.18
N TYR A 80 4.42 7.16 4.15
CA TYR A 80 3.48 8.27 4.29
C TYR A 80 2.12 7.82 4.82
N PHE A 81 1.59 6.70 4.31
CA PHE A 81 0.33 6.15 4.82
C PHE A 81 0.39 5.80 6.31
N GLN A 82 1.50 5.19 6.76
CA GLN A 82 1.69 4.80 8.17
C GLN A 82 1.87 5.99 9.11
N THR A 83 2.36 7.12 8.62
CA THR A 83 2.47 8.38 9.39
C THR A 83 1.19 9.21 9.37
N GLY A 84 0.16 8.78 8.61
CA GLY A 84 -1.09 9.52 8.46
C GLY A 84 -1.04 10.64 7.43
N ASP A 85 0.06 10.79 6.72
CA ASP A 85 0.21 11.76 5.61
C ASP A 85 -0.43 11.20 4.33
N TYR A 86 -1.76 11.14 4.33
CA TYR A 86 -2.52 10.53 3.24
C TYR A 86 -2.44 11.33 1.93
N VAL A 87 -2.17 12.62 1.99
CA VAL A 87 -2.03 13.46 0.78
C VAL A 87 -0.78 13.07 0.01
N ASN A 88 0.37 12.99 0.69
CA ASN A 88 1.62 12.55 0.09
C ASN A 88 1.58 11.06 -0.28
N ALA A 89 0.89 10.22 0.51
CA ALA A 89 0.68 8.81 0.16
C ALA A 89 -0.08 8.66 -1.16
N ASP A 90 -1.19 9.39 -1.36
CA ASP A 90 -1.99 9.35 -2.61
C ASP A 90 -1.16 9.75 -3.83
N THR A 91 -0.40 10.85 -3.72
CA THR A 91 0.47 11.33 -4.80
C THR A 91 1.56 10.32 -5.12
N THR A 92 2.19 9.75 -4.10
CA THR A 92 3.25 8.75 -4.27
C THR A 92 2.72 7.46 -4.91
N TYR A 93 1.53 6.99 -4.51
CA TYR A 93 0.91 5.83 -5.16
C TYR A 93 0.44 6.13 -6.59
N ALA A 94 0.07 7.38 -6.91
CA ALA A 94 -0.20 7.77 -8.29
C ALA A 94 1.05 7.61 -9.16
N ASN A 95 2.22 8.03 -8.67
CA ASN A 95 3.49 7.83 -9.36
C ASN A 95 3.82 6.34 -9.53
N PHE A 96 3.61 5.54 -8.46
CA PHE A 96 3.80 4.08 -8.56
C PHE A 96 2.92 3.45 -9.64
N ILE A 97 1.65 3.87 -9.78
CA ILE A 97 0.74 3.38 -10.81
C ILE A 97 1.27 3.73 -12.23
N ILE A 98 1.86 4.92 -12.41
CA ILE A 98 2.46 5.31 -13.69
C ILE A 98 3.62 4.37 -14.04
N MET A 99 4.46 4.02 -13.06
CA MET A 99 5.61 3.11 -13.23
C MET A 99 5.17 1.65 -13.43
N GLN A 100 4.09 1.24 -12.78
CA GLN A 100 3.61 -0.15 -12.71
C GLN A 100 2.09 -0.25 -12.94
N PRO A 101 1.60 0.09 -14.15
CA PRO A 101 0.15 0.18 -14.41
C PRO A 101 -0.57 -1.16 -14.35
N ASN A 102 0.15 -2.27 -14.46
CA ASN A 102 -0.41 -3.63 -14.36
C ASN A 102 -0.29 -4.23 -12.95
N SER A 103 0.30 -3.52 -12.00
CA SER A 103 0.33 -3.97 -10.60
C SER A 103 -0.98 -3.60 -9.90
N PRO A 104 -1.70 -4.57 -9.29
CA PRO A 104 -2.89 -4.25 -8.51
C PRO A 104 -2.58 -3.46 -7.23
N ASP A 105 -1.35 -3.58 -6.70
CA ASP A 105 -0.98 -3.01 -5.41
C ASP A 105 -1.12 -1.48 -5.37
N GLY A 106 -0.73 -0.78 -6.45
CA GLY A 106 -0.86 0.67 -6.53
C GLY A 106 -2.29 1.15 -6.40
N TYR A 107 -3.21 0.51 -7.12
CA TYR A 107 -4.63 0.84 -7.09
C TYR A 107 -5.25 0.55 -5.71
N LEU A 108 -4.91 -0.60 -5.12
CA LEU A 108 -5.39 -0.97 -3.78
C LEU A 108 -4.93 0.03 -2.72
N GLN A 109 -3.64 0.37 -2.70
CA GLN A 109 -3.12 1.30 -1.71
C GLN A 109 -3.72 2.70 -1.91
N ARG A 110 -3.90 3.13 -3.15
CA ARG A 110 -4.54 4.41 -3.44
C ARG A 110 -6.01 4.43 -3.03
N ALA A 111 -6.76 3.35 -3.26
CA ALA A 111 -8.13 3.20 -2.77
C ALA A 111 -8.20 3.32 -1.24
N LYS A 112 -7.34 2.58 -0.53
CA LYS A 112 -7.25 2.65 0.94
C LYS A 112 -6.90 4.07 1.42
N THR A 113 -6.00 4.74 0.73
CA THR A 113 -5.60 6.11 1.05
C THR A 113 -6.76 7.09 0.87
N LYS A 114 -7.52 6.97 -0.23
CA LYS A 114 -8.73 7.78 -0.46
C LYS A 114 -9.78 7.55 0.63
N GLY A 115 -10.01 6.31 1.03
CA GLY A 115 -10.91 6.01 2.14
C GLY A 115 -10.47 6.67 3.46
N ARG A 116 -9.16 6.77 3.73
CA ARG A 116 -8.65 7.49 4.90
C ARG A 116 -8.82 9.01 4.79
N ILE A 117 -8.70 9.57 3.59
CA ILE A 117 -8.97 11.00 3.32
C ILE A 117 -10.46 11.30 3.49
N ASP A 118 -11.35 10.43 3.04
CA ASP A 118 -12.79 10.59 3.19
C ASP A 118 -13.24 10.54 4.66
N GLY A 119 -12.50 9.86 5.53
CA GLY A 119 -12.81 9.68 6.94
C GLY A 119 -13.92 8.65 7.18
N ASP A 120 -14.84 8.95 8.12
CA ASP A 120 -15.92 8.02 8.50
C ASP A 120 -17.08 7.99 7.48
N GLU A 121 -17.14 8.95 6.57
CA GLU A 121 -18.15 9.00 5.51
C GLU A 121 -17.62 8.33 4.24
N ILE A 122 -18.45 7.47 3.64
CA ILE A 122 -18.13 6.88 2.33
C ILE A 122 -18.49 7.92 1.24
N LYS A 123 -17.52 8.79 0.88
CA LYS A 123 -17.70 9.82 -0.15
C LYS A 123 -17.52 9.32 -1.58
N GLY A 124 -17.08 8.06 -1.74
CA GLY A 124 -16.86 7.43 -3.02
C GLY A 124 -15.52 7.77 -3.70
N SER A 125 -14.65 8.54 -3.07
CA SER A 125 -13.37 8.92 -3.67
C SER A 125 -12.45 7.71 -3.92
N ALA A 126 -12.63 6.63 -3.16
CA ALA A 126 -11.90 5.37 -3.31
C ALA A 126 -12.45 4.47 -4.43
N LEU A 127 -13.73 4.66 -4.84
CA LEU A 127 -14.42 3.78 -5.79
C LEU A 127 -13.65 3.54 -7.10
N PRO A 128 -13.20 4.58 -7.85
CA PRO A 128 -12.52 4.35 -9.13
C PRO A 128 -11.24 3.52 -8.98
N PHE A 129 -10.58 3.61 -7.84
CA PHE A 129 -9.36 2.84 -7.56
C PHE A 129 -9.67 1.40 -7.15
N TYR A 130 -10.72 1.16 -6.38
CA TYR A 130 -11.18 -0.21 -6.12
C TYR A 130 -11.68 -0.90 -7.39
N LEU A 131 -12.42 -0.21 -8.25
CA LEU A 131 -12.83 -0.77 -9.53
C LEU A 131 -11.64 -1.16 -10.41
N LYS A 132 -10.62 -0.30 -10.49
CA LYS A 132 -9.41 -0.62 -11.26
C LYS A 132 -8.57 -1.72 -10.59
N TYR A 133 -8.51 -1.74 -9.26
CA TYR A 133 -7.92 -2.85 -8.53
C TYR A 133 -8.59 -4.18 -8.88
N ILE A 134 -9.92 -4.25 -8.86
CA ILE A 134 -10.71 -5.43 -9.19
C ILE A 134 -10.39 -5.92 -10.60
N GLU A 135 -10.43 -5.03 -11.60
CA GLU A 135 -10.11 -5.35 -13.00
C GLU A 135 -8.75 -6.04 -13.16
N VAL A 136 -7.74 -5.58 -12.42
CA VAL A 136 -6.38 -6.14 -12.51
C VAL A 136 -6.24 -7.41 -11.66
N ALA A 137 -6.82 -7.42 -10.45
CA ALA A 137 -6.64 -8.47 -9.46
C ALA A 137 -7.46 -9.73 -9.74
N GLU A 138 -8.60 -9.62 -10.44
CA GLU A 138 -9.43 -10.76 -10.84
C GLU A 138 -8.73 -11.73 -11.79
N LYS A 139 -7.61 -11.33 -12.39
CA LYS A 139 -6.78 -12.22 -13.21
C LYS A 139 -6.11 -13.34 -12.39
N ASP A 140 -6.00 -13.16 -11.07
CA ASP A 140 -5.49 -14.15 -10.13
C ASP A 140 -6.23 -14.01 -8.78
N ILE A 141 -7.44 -14.59 -8.73
CA ILE A 141 -8.34 -14.47 -7.58
C ILE A 141 -7.72 -15.09 -6.33
N GLU A 142 -7.09 -16.25 -6.45
CA GLU A 142 -6.53 -16.95 -5.29
C GLU A 142 -5.46 -16.11 -4.59
N LYS A 143 -4.57 -15.52 -5.34
CA LYS A 143 -3.53 -14.62 -4.82
C LYS A 143 -4.11 -13.37 -4.16
N ASN A 144 -5.18 -12.83 -4.74
CA ASN A 144 -5.74 -11.54 -4.36
C ASN A 144 -7.01 -11.65 -3.49
N LYS A 145 -7.44 -12.85 -3.12
CA LYS A 145 -8.74 -13.17 -2.49
C LYS A 145 -9.11 -12.21 -1.37
N LYS A 146 -8.23 -12.05 -0.38
CA LYS A 146 -8.50 -11.19 0.79
C LYS A 146 -8.79 -9.74 0.41
N ASN A 147 -7.98 -9.19 -0.49
CA ASN A 147 -8.12 -7.80 -0.90
C ASN A 147 -9.27 -7.61 -1.91
N LEU A 148 -9.60 -8.64 -2.69
CA LEU A 148 -10.79 -8.63 -3.57
C LEU A 148 -12.07 -8.59 -2.74
N ILE A 149 -12.16 -9.37 -1.65
CA ILE A 149 -13.29 -9.29 -0.72
C ILE A 149 -13.45 -7.86 -0.18
N GLU A 150 -12.37 -7.24 0.29
CA GLU A 150 -12.40 -5.86 0.76
C GLU A 150 -12.91 -4.88 -0.33
N ALA A 151 -12.38 -5.02 -1.55
CA ALA A 151 -12.76 -4.16 -2.66
C ALA A 151 -14.22 -4.35 -3.09
N TYR A 152 -14.71 -5.59 -3.16
CA TYR A 152 -16.10 -5.89 -3.49
C TYR A 152 -17.04 -5.35 -2.42
N LEU A 153 -16.73 -5.55 -1.13
CA LEU A 153 -17.54 -5.03 -0.04
C LEU A 153 -17.61 -3.50 -0.09
N TYR A 154 -16.47 -2.81 -0.32
CA TYR A 154 -16.50 -1.36 -0.47
C TYR A 154 -17.42 -0.93 -1.61
N CYS A 155 -17.31 -1.55 -2.79
CA CYS A 155 -18.17 -1.25 -3.93
C CYS A 155 -19.65 -1.52 -3.61
N ALA A 156 -19.97 -2.66 -2.97
CA ALA A 156 -21.32 -3.00 -2.59
C ALA A 156 -21.94 -1.97 -1.63
N TYR A 157 -21.20 -1.59 -0.59
CA TYR A 157 -21.64 -0.55 0.36
C TYR A 157 -21.82 0.80 -0.32
N TRP A 158 -20.88 1.21 -1.17
CA TRP A 158 -20.98 2.47 -1.91
C TRP A 158 -22.21 2.50 -2.80
N TYR A 159 -22.42 1.50 -3.67
CA TYR A 159 -23.57 1.47 -4.56
C TYR A 159 -24.89 1.40 -3.80
N ASN A 160 -24.95 0.68 -2.69
CA ASN A 160 -26.13 0.70 -1.82
C ASN A 160 -26.38 2.09 -1.21
N SER A 161 -25.35 2.82 -0.81
CA SER A 161 -25.49 4.15 -0.19
C SER A 161 -26.07 5.20 -1.15
N ILE A 162 -25.95 4.99 -2.45
CA ILE A 162 -26.52 5.85 -3.50
C ILE A 162 -27.71 5.19 -4.21
N GLU A 163 -28.35 4.20 -3.57
CA GLU A 163 -29.55 3.49 -4.02
C GLU A 163 -29.40 2.76 -5.38
N GLN A 164 -28.16 2.49 -5.83
CA GLN A 164 -27.86 1.68 -7.02
C GLN A 164 -27.81 0.19 -6.65
N ASN A 165 -28.94 -0.36 -6.26
CA ASN A 165 -29.03 -1.72 -5.71
C ASN A 165 -28.61 -2.80 -6.71
N THR A 166 -28.83 -2.63 -7.99
CA THR A 166 -28.39 -3.58 -9.03
C THR A 166 -26.87 -3.72 -9.03
N ASP A 167 -26.15 -2.61 -9.00
CA ASP A 167 -24.68 -2.62 -8.96
C ASP A 167 -24.17 -3.16 -7.63
N ALA A 168 -24.80 -2.80 -6.51
CA ALA A 168 -24.50 -3.37 -5.20
C ALA A 168 -24.59 -4.90 -5.21
N CYS A 169 -25.64 -5.45 -5.81
CA CYS A 169 -25.86 -6.90 -5.92
C CYS A 169 -24.75 -7.62 -6.70
N ILE A 170 -24.19 -7.00 -7.75
CA ILE A 170 -23.06 -7.58 -8.49
C ILE A 170 -21.89 -7.88 -7.55
N TYR A 171 -21.53 -6.92 -6.68
CA TYR A 171 -20.39 -7.08 -5.78
C TYR A 171 -20.70 -7.96 -4.57
N ILE A 172 -21.96 -7.98 -4.10
CA ILE A 172 -22.43 -8.94 -3.10
C ILE A 172 -22.25 -10.37 -3.63
N MET A 173 -22.70 -10.64 -4.86
CA MET A 173 -22.57 -11.97 -5.46
C MET A 173 -21.11 -12.34 -5.73
N LYS A 174 -20.27 -11.41 -6.17
CA LYS A 174 -18.83 -11.64 -6.34
C LYS A 174 -18.16 -12.00 -4.99
N THR A 175 -18.51 -11.32 -3.91
CA THR A 175 -17.99 -11.66 -2.58
C THR A 175 -18.44 -13.06 -2.17
N LYS A 176 -19.73 -13.36 -2.32
CA LYS A 176 -20.30 -14.66 -1.97
C LYS A 176 -19.68 -15.83 -2.74
N ALA A 177 -19.31 -15.59 -4.01
CA ALA A 177 -18.67 -16.60 -4.85
C ALA A 177 -17.29 -17.03 -4.32
N ILE A 178 -16.55 -16.13 -3.68
CA ILE A 178 -15.20 -16.42 -3.15
C ILE A 178 -15.17 -16.58 -1.62
N ASP A 179 -16.19 -16.09 -0.90
CA ASP A 179 -16.35 -16.22 0.55
C ASP A 179 -17.85 -16.37 0.91
N PRO A 180 -18.45 -17.58 0.76
CA PRO A 180 -19.88 -17.81 0.99
C PRO A 180 -20.35 -17.53 2.41
N GLU A 181 -19.45 -17.63 3.39
CA GLU A 181 -19.76 -17.44 4.81
C GLU A 181 -19.48 -16.02 5.32
N ASN A 182 -19.20 -15.08 4.40
CA ASN A 182 -18.89 -13.71 4.75
C ASN A 182 -20.06 -13.03 5.50
N THR A 183 -19.80 -12.58 6.72
CA THR A 183 -20.84 -12.00 7.59
C THR A 183 -21.36 -10.67 7.07
N PHE A 184 -20.51 -9.84 6.46
CA PHE A 184 -20.91 -8.54 5.89
C PHE A 184 -21.82 -8.72 4.67
N VAL A 185 -21.62 -9.78 3.89
CA VAL A 185 -22.53 -10.11 2.79
C VAL A 185 -23.92 -10.47 3.32
N LYS A 186 -23.99 -11.28 4.40
CA LYS A 186 -25.26 -11.65 5.03
C LYS A 186 -26.03 -10.42 5.56
N GLU A 187 -25.31 -9.44 6.09
CA GLU A 187 -25.88 -8.15 6.52
C GLU A 187 -26.40 -7.33 5.32
N LEU A 188 -25.60 -7.20 4.28
CA LEU A 188 -25.98 -6.47 3.07
C LEU A 188 -27.18 -7.10 2.35
N GLU A 189 -27.27 -8.43 2.25
CA GLU A 189 -28.41 -9.14 1.65
C GLU A 189 -29.75 -8.85 2.36
N GLN A 190 -29.73 -8.48 3.65
CA GLN A 190 -30.95 -8.09 4.38
C GLN A 190 -31.44 -6.70 3.97
N VAL A 191 -30.55 -5.82 3.55
CA VAL A 191 -30.84 -4.43 3.18
C VAL A 191 -31.03 -4.29 1.67
N VAL A 192 -30.12 -4.90 0.90
CA VAL A 192 -30.15 -4.88 -0.56
C VAL A 192 -30.91 -6.09 -1.06
N LYS A 193 -32.14 -5.88 -1.54
CA LYS A 193 -32.95 -6.96 -2.13
C LYS A 193 -32.41 -7.32 -3.52
N CYS A 194 -31.45 -8.24 -3.56
CA CYS A 194 -30.96 -8.77 -4.82
C CYS A 194 -32.02 -9.73 -5.40
N THR A 195 -32.63 -9.35 -6.50
CA THR A 195 -33.46 -10.27 -7.30
C THR A 195 -32.53 -11.19 -8.09
N ASN A 196 -32.71 -12.49 -7.92
CA ASN A 196 -32.05 -13.54 -8.73
C ASN A 196 -32.36 -13.43 -10.20
#